data_e024ac0c787ae8303f27b0c1b2161267
#
_entry.id   e024ac0c787ae8303f27b0c1b2161267
#
_cell.length_a   1.000
_cell.length_b   1.000
_cell.length_c   1.000
_cell.angle_alpha   90.00
_cell.angle_beta   90.00
_cell.angle_gamma   90.00
#
_symmetry.space_group_name_H-M   'P 1'
#
loop_
_entity.id
_entity.type
_entity.pdbx_description
1 polymer ?
#
loop_
_entity_poly.entity_id
_entity_poly.type
_entity_poly.pdbx_seq_one_letter_code
_entity_poly.pdbx_strand_id
1 'polypeptide(L)'
;MSLTGEQSDLSDYVNDEGGIWSLRQVEKIRGWNNIEYGAGLSGKNTPSTGLSMNRAYIPPGGIAKAHIHVDFDVMIYVLKGSVRHEYGEGCRQSVVHSAGDMFYIEPGLPHEVFNCSKDEWVHAIVSRSDASEWQNIEPYDRDSD
;
A
#
# COMPACT_ATOMS: atom_id res chain seq x y z
N MET A 1 -9.93 15.23 0.97
CA MET A 1 -8.76 15.63 1.77
C MET A 1 -7.61 14.68 1.49
N SER A 2 -6.47 15.24 1.27
CA SER A 2 -5.27 14.43 1.07
C SER A 2 -4.82 13.83 2.40
N LEU A 3 -4.29 12.61 2.35
CA LEU A 3 -3.75 11.94 3.52
C LEU A 3 -2.26 12.22 3.71
N THR A 4 -1.78 13.31 3.15
CA THR A 4 -0.34 13.61 3.14
C THR A 4 0.16 14.39 4.35
N GLY A 5 -0.72 15.04 5.12
CA GLY A 5 -0.31 15.98 6.14
C GLY A 5 0.56 15.43 7.26
N GLU A 6 0.42 14.16 7.57
CA GLU A 6 1.17 13.51 8.65
C GLU A 6 2.21 12.55 8.15
N GLN A 7 2.40 12.49 6.85
CA GLN A 7 3.28 11.51 6.25
C GLN A 7 4.71 12.01 6.25
N SER A 8 5.59 11.27 6.87
CA SER A 8 7.02 11.46 6.70
C SER A 8 7.52 10.47 5.67
N ASP A 9 8.67 10.73 5.10
CA ASP A 9 9.26 9.83 4.12
C ASP A 9 9.55 8.47 4.72
N LEU A 10 9.29 7.44 3.95
CA LEU A 10 9.79 6.11 4.20
C LEU A 10 11.11 5.88 3.48
N SER A 11 11.54 6.85 2.67
CA SER A 11 12.82 6.76 1.99
C SER A 11 13.93 6.54 2.99
N ASP A 12 14.78 5.63 2.68
CA ASP A 12 15.93 5.33 3.53
C ASP A 12 17.16 5.23 2.66
N TYR A 13 18.30 5.05 3.30
CA TYR A 13 19.54 4.97 2.57
C TYR A 13 19.53 3.77 1.63
N VAL A 14 19.83 4.03 0.38
CA VAL A 14 19.92 3.02 -0.66
C VAL A 14 21.30 3.12 -1.26
N ASN A 15 21.95 1.98 -1.42
CA ASN A 15 23.31 1.92 -1.95
C ASN A 15 23.29 1.70 -3.45
N ASP A 16 23.88 2.63 -4.20
CA ASP A 16 24.07 2.48 -5.65
C ASP A 16 25.34 1.68 -5.90
N GLU A 17 25.20 0.48 -6.42
CA GLU A 17 26.33 -0.43 -6.64
C GLU A 17 26.77 -0.45 -8.12
N GLY A 18 26.54 0.67 -8.83
CA GLY A 18 26.93 0.78 -10.23
C GLY A 18 25.75 0.57 -11.17
N GLY A 19 24.58 1.12 -10.81
CA GLY A 19 23.37 1.01 -11.60
C GLY A 19 22.35 0.07 -11.00
N ILE A 20 22.75 -0.68 -9.97
CA ILE A 20 21.81 -1.46 -9.15
C ILE A 20 21.77 -0.78 -7.80
N TRP A 21 20.54 -0.45 -7.35
CA TRP A 21 20.32 0.28 -6.12
C TRP A 21 19.70 -0.66 -5.10
N SER A 22 20.35 -0.82 -3.95
CA SER A 22 20.01 -1.85 -2.97
C SER A 22 19.58 -1.24 -1.65
N LEU A 23 18.43 -1.72 -1.14
CA LEU A 23 17.95 -1.42 0.20
C LEU A 23 18.02 -2.73 1.00
N ARG A 24 18.78 -2.73 2.11
CA ARG A 24 19.00 -3.94 2.89
C ARG A 24 18.52 -3.79 4.31
N GLN A 25 17.72 -4.74 4.76
CA GLN A 25 17.39 -4.95 6.17
C GLN A 25 16.99 -3.69 6.94
N VAL A 26 16.12 -2.89 6.34
CA VAL A 26 15.69 -1.64 6.94
C VAL A 26 14.49 -1.90 7.81
N GLU A 27 14.54 -1.40 9.04
CA GLU A 27 13.47 -1.53 10.02
C GLU A 27 12.62 -0.26 10.12
N LYS A 28 12.70 0.62 9.16
CA LYS A 28 11.91 1.84 9.18
C LYS A 28 10.47 1.54 8.85
N ILE A 29 9.57 1.80 9.80
CA ILE A 29 8.15 1.56 9.66
C ILE A 29 7.42 2.84 10.04
N ARG A 30 6.31 3.12 9.35
CA ARG A 30 5.45 4.21 9.75
C ARG A 30 3.99 3.86 9.53
N GLY A 31 3.14 4.33 10.45
CA GLY A 31 1.71 4.14 10.35
C GLY A 31 1.07 5.16 9.43
N TRP A 32 0.09 4.72 8.66
CA TRP A 32 -0.72 5.57 7.81
C TRP A 32 -2.00 4.83 7.46
N ASN A 33 -3.15 5.48 7.62
CA ASN A 33 -4.46 4.89 7.29
C ASN A 33 -4.67 3.51 7.95
N ASN A 34 -4.24 3.38 9.21
CA ASN A 34 -4.34 2.15 10.00
C ASN A 34 -3.54 0.97 9.45
N ILE A 35 -2.59 1.24 8.57
CA ILE A 35 -1.63 0.27 8.07
C ILE A 35 -0.24 0.74 8.47
N GLU A 36 0.67 -0.19 8.73
CA GLU A 36 2.07 0.14 8.92
C GLU A 36 2.82 -0.16 7.62
N TYR A 37 3.62 0.79 7.18
CA TYR A 37 4.39 0.66 5.95
C TYR A 37 5.87 0.56 6.28
N GLY A 38 6.51 -0.43 5.69
CA GLY A 38 7.95 -0.57 5.76
C GLY A 38 8.64 0.19 4.63
N ALA A 39 9.87 0.56 4.85
CA ALA A 39 10.67 1.24 3.84
C ALA A 39 10.75 0.42 2.55
N GLY A 40 10.86 1.12 1.45
CA GLY A 40 10.95 0.52 0.13
C GLY A 40 11.73 1.37 -0.83
N LEU A 41 11.55 1.10 -2.10
CA LEU A 41 12.22 1.81 -3.18
C LEU A 41 11.22 2.73 -3.89
N SER A 42 11.64 3.95 -4.18
CA SER A 42 10.80 4.92 -4.87
C SER A 42 11.68 5.94 -5.59
N GLY A 43 11.08 6.93 -6.21
CA GLY A 43 11.81 8.05 -6.79
C GLY A 43 12.48 8.93 -5.76
N LYS A 44 12.22 8.74 -4.47
CA LYS A 44 12.87 9.51 -3.40
C LYS A 44 14.24 8.99 -3.03
N ASN A 45 14.50 7.72 -3.27
CA ASN A 45 15.78 7.11 -2.91
C ASN A 45 16.43 6.35 -4.07
N THR A 46 15.84 6.38 -5.25
CA THR A 46 16.40 5.83 -6.48
C THR A 46 16.10 6.79 -7.64
N PRO A 47 16.72 6.59 -8.82
CA PRO A 47 16.35 7.36 -10.00
C PRO A 47 15.02 6.96 -10.65
N SER A 48 14.22 6.11 -10.03
CA SER A 48 12.96 5.67 -10.61
C SER A 48 12.02 6.84 -10.89
N THR A 49 11.44 6.86 -12.07
CA THR A 49 10.51 7.91 -12.47
C THR A 49 9.07 7.41 -12.60
N GLY A 50 8.86 6.10 -12.56
CA GLY A 50 7.52 5.55 -12.77
C GLY A 50 7.17 4.36 -11.91
N LEU A 51 7.95 4.05 -10.90
CA LEU A 51 7.74 2.83 -10.12
C LEU A 51 8.16 3.00 -8.69
N SER A 52 7.37 2.47 -7.77
CA SER A 52 7.76 2.36 -6.37
C SER A 52 7.30 1.02 -5.81
N MET A 53 7.96 0.59 -4.74
CA MET A 53 7.65 -0.68 -4.08
C MET A 53 7.94 -0.54 -2.59
N ASN A 54 7.04 -1.05 -1.76
CA ASN A 54 7.27 -1.08 -0.32
C ASN A 54 6.52 -2.22 0.32
N ARG A 55 6.81 -2.47 1.59
CA ARG A 55 6.08 -3.44 2.39
C ARG A 55 4.90 -2.78 3.06
N ALA A 56 3.86 -3.56 3.32
CA ALA A 56 2.69 -3.11 4.07
C ALA A 56 2.33 -4.15 5.12
N TYR A 57 1.95 -3.69 6.30
CA TYR A 57 1.60 -4.55 7.43
C TYR A 57 0.27 -4.06 7.98
N ILE A 58 -0.71 -4.96 8.09
CA ILE A 58 -2.01 -4.63 8.66
C ILE A 58 -2.15 -5.38 9.98
N PRO A 59 -2.36 -4.66 11.09
CA PRO A 59 -2.47 -5.33 12.38
C PRO A 59 -3.74 -6.18 12.48
N PRO A 60 -3.78 -7.11 13.44
CA PRO A 60 -4.99 -7.89 13.68
C PRO A 60 -6.21 -6.99 13.84
N GLY A 61 -7.29 -7.33 13.14
CA GLY A 61 -8.50 -6.53 13.14
C GLY A 61 -8.38 -5.18 12.44
N GLY A 62 -7.25 -4.90 11.82
CA GLY A 62 -7.00 -3.59 11.19
C GLY A 62 -7.81 -3.37 9.94
N ILE A 63 -8.08 -2.10 9.68
CA ILE A 63 -8.84 -1.66 8.51
C ILE A 63 -8.13 -0.48 7.88
N ALA A 64 -7.83 -0.59 6.59
CA ALA A 64 -7.38 0.56 5.81
C ALA A 64 -8.63 1.18 5.20
N LYS A 65 -8.97 2.39 5.65
CA LYS A 65 -10.22 3.03 5.28
C LYS A 65 -10.34 3.26 3.77
N ALA A 66 -11.56 3.32 3.30
CA ALA A 66 -11.88 3.44 1.89
C ALA A 66 -11.14 4.61 1.25
N HIS A 67 -10.52 4.34 0.10
CA HIS A 67 -9.75 5.34 -0.65
C HIS A 67 -9.70 4.95 -2.13
N ILE A 68 -9.17 5.87 -2.92
CA ILE A 68 -8.90 5.62 -4.34
C ILE A 68 -7.45 5.99 -4.65
N HIS A 69 -6.89 5.33 -5.65
CA HIS A 69 -5.58 5.68 -6.21
C HIS A 69 -5.82 6.52 -7.47
N VAL A 70 -5.27 7.72 -7.50
CA VAL A 70 -5.50 8.65 -8.59
C VAL A 70 -4.43 8.47 -9.66
N ASP A 71 -4.83 7.95 -10.82
CA ASP A 71 -4.00 7.86 -12.02
C ASP A 71 -2.77 6.95 -11.92
N PHE A 72 -2.79 5.95 -11.04
CA PHE A 72 -1.71 4.97 -11.05
C PHE A 72 -2.24 3.57 -10.74
N ASP A 73 -1.47 2.58 -11.18
CA ASP A 73 -1.75 1.17 -10.97
C ASP A 73 -1.12 0.67 -9.68
N VAL A 74 -1.77 -0.30 -9.05
CA VAL A 74 -1.23 -0.97 -7.88
C VAL A 74 -1.31 -2.47 -8.08
N MET A 75 -0.21 -3.15 -7.81
CA MET A 75 -0.16 -4.60 -7.74
C MET A 75 0.38 -5.02 -6.39
N ILE A 76 -0.22 -6.05 -5.81
CA ILE A 76 0.11 -6.48 -4.46
C ILE A 76 0.30 -7.99 -4.44
N TYR A 77 1.33 -8.42 -3.71
CA TYR A 77 1.59 -9.82 -3.41
C TYR A 77 1.45 -10.03 -1.90
N VAL A 78 0.54 -10.92 -1.50
CA VAL A 78 0.32 -11.22 -0.08
C VAL A 78 1.33 -12.26 0.37
N LEU A 79 2.16 -11.89 1.35
CA LEU A 79 3.17 -12.79 1.90
C LEU A 79 2.64 -13.61 3.06
N LYS A 80 1.75 -13.02 3.89
CA LYS A 80 1.24 -13.66 5.09
C LYS A 80 -0.13 -13.10 5.42
N GLY A 81 -1.02 -13.98 5.86
CA GLY A 81 -2.36 -13.59 6.29
C GLY A 81 -3.36 -13.54 5.16
N SER A 82 -4.52 -12.98 5.44
CA SER A 82 -5.61 -12.84 4.47
C SER A 82 -6.25 -11.47 4.58
N VAL A 83 -6.56 -10.88 3.44
CA VAL A 83 -7.22 -9.58 3.38
C VAL A 83 -8.54 -9.70 2.64
N ARG A 84 -9.54 -8.96 3.10
CA ARG A 84 -10.78 -8.78 2.37
C ARG A 84 -10.82 -7.36 1.86
N HIS A 85 -11.06 -7.22 0.56
CA HIS A 85 -11.32 -5.93 -0.06
C HIS A 85 -12.83 -5.78 -0.25
N GLU A 86 -13.36 -4.64 0.19
CA GLU A 86 -14.68 -4.20 -0.21
C GLU A 86 -14.46 -3.08 -1.21
N TYR A 87 -15.05 -3.17 -2.39
CA TYR A 87 -14.64 -2.32 -3.49
C TYR A 87 -15.81 -2.01 -4.44
N GLY A 88 -15.53 -1.09 -5.35
CA GLY A 88 -16.51 -0.61 -6.30
C GLY A 88 -17.36 0.50 -5.70
N GLU A 89 -18.41 0.89 -6.41
CA GLU A 89 -19.30 1.95 -5.96
C GLU A 89 -19.90 1.60 -4.60
N GLY A 90 -19.69 2.49 -3.62
CA GLY A 90 -20.15 2.26 -2.25
C GLY A 90 -19.45 1.10 -1.56
N CYS A 91 -18.38 0.56 -2.17
CA CYS A 91 -17.63 -0.58 -1.66
C CYS A 91 -18.54 -1.79 -1.40
N ARG A 92 -19.46 -2.07 -2.31
CA ARG A 92 -20.49 -3.12 -2.13
C ARG A 92 -20.05 -4.50 -2.61
N GLN A 93 -18.96 -4.60 -3.33
CA GLN A 93 -18.41 -5.89 -3.77
C GLN A 93 -17.31 -6.32 -2.82
N SER A 94 -17.04 -7.60 -2.78
CA SER A 94 -16.06 -8.13 -1.83
C SER A 94 -15.27 -9.27 -2.44
N VAL A 95 -13.97 -9.31 -2.12
CA VAL A 95 -13.09 -10.41 -2.52
C VAL A 95 -12.04 -10.61 -1.43
N VAL A 96 -11.61 -11.85 -1.24
CA VAL A 96 -10.57 -12.21 -0.26
C VAL A 96 -9.34 -12.74 -0.98
N HIS A 97 -8.17 -12.28 -0.54
CA HIS A 97 -6.89 -12.79 -1.00
C HIS A 97 -6.08 -13.26 0.21
N SER A 98 -5.36 -14.34 0.03
CA SER A 98 -4.56 -14.95 1.10
C SER A 98 -3.11 -15.09 0.68
N ALA A 99 -2.26 -15.50 1.61
CA ALA A 99 -0.83 -15.67 1.36
C ALA A 99 -0.58 -16.46 0.09
N GLY A 100 0.25 -15.92 -0.78
CA GLY A 100 0.57 -16.49 -2.08
C GLY A 100 -0.23 -15.90 -3.23
N ASP A 101 -1.30 -15.16 -2.95
CA ASP A 101 -2.12 -14.55 -4.00
C ASP A 101 -1.53 -13.20 -4.43
N MET A 102 -1.79 -12.86 -5.68
CA MET A 102 -1.47 -11.55 -6.23
C MET A 102 -2.75 -10.91 -6.73
N PHE A 103 -2.82 -9.59 -6.67
CA PHE A 103 -3.97 -8.89 -7.21
C PHE A 103 -3.58 -7.49 -7.71
N TYR A 104 -4.44 -6.98 -8.57
CA TYR A 104 -4.28 -5.69 -9.22
C TYR A 104 -5.46 -4.80 -8.86
N ILE A 105 -5.20 -3.54 -8.56
CA ILE A 105 -6.23 -2.56 -8.26
C ILE A 105 -6.16 -1.46 -9.32
N GLU A 106 -7.27 -1.25 -10.02
CA GLU A 106 -7.36 -0.23 -11.06
C GLU A 106 -7.30 1.18 -10.47
N PRO A 107 -6.74 2.13 -11.21
CA PRO A 107 -6.84 3.54 -10.80
C PRO A 107 -8.30 3.96 -10.67
N GLY A 108 -8.58 4.75 -9.65
CA GLY A 108 -9.93 5.29 -9.44
C GLY A 108 -10.92 4.33 -8.80
N LEU A 109 -10.55 3.09 -8.57
CA LEU A 109 -11.45 2.12 -7.95
C LEU A 109 -11.53 2.35 -6.45
N PRO A 110 -12.71 2.69 -5.89
CA PRO A 110 -12.84 2.78 -4.44
C PRO A 110 -12.67 1.42 -3.79
N HIS A 111 -11.91 1.37 -2.71
CA HIS A 111 -11.73 0.12 -1.99
C HIS A 111 -11.37 0.36 -0.53
N GLU A 112 -11.78 -0.56 0.30
CA GLU A 112 -11.45 -0.59 1.73
C GLU A 112 -10.90 -1.96 2.04
N VAL A 113 -9.88 -2.02 2.90
CA VAL A 113 -9.12 -3.25 3.15
C VAL A 113 -9.25 -3.66 4.59
N PHE A 114 -9.55 -4.94 4.80
CA PHE A 114 -9.74 -5.49 6.14
C PHE A 114 -8.80 -6.68 6.33
N ASN A 115 -8.13 -6.71 7.48
CA ASN A 115 -7.44 -7.93 7.90
C ASN A 115 -8.53 -8.93 8.35
N CYS A 116 -8.53 -10.11 7.76
CA CYS A 116 -9.54 -11.13 8.08
C CYS A 116 -9.34 -11.75 9.46
N SER A 117 -8.17 -11.56 10.08
CA SER A 117 -7.83 -12.17 11.37
C SER A 117 -7.85 -11.13 12.48
N LYS A 118 -8.26 -11.57 13.68
CA LYS A 118 -8.14 -10.77 14.90
C LYS A 118 -6.87 -11.08 15.68
N ASP A 119 -6.09 -12.04 15.20
CA ASP A 119 -4.94 -12.55 15.95
C ASP A 119 -3.63 -12.41 15.18
N GLU A 120 -3.67 -12.34 13.87
CA GLU A 120 -2.46 -12.36 13.04
C GLU A 120 -2.34 -11.13 12.18
N TRP A 121 -1.09 -10.74 11.91
CA TRP A 121 -0.76 -9.64 11.01
C TRP A 121 -0.84 -10.09 9.56
N VAL A 122 -1.18 -9.17 8.68
CA VAL A 122 -1.01 -9.32 7.24
C VAL A 122 0.30 -8.68 6.84
N HIS A 123 1.07 -9.38 6.00
CA HIS A 123 2.27 -8.82 5.37
C HIS A 123 2.09 -8.89 3.86
N ALA A 124 2.39 -7.80 3.18
CA ALA A 124 2.26 -7.72 1.73
C ALA A 124 3.36 -6.86 1.12
N ILE A 125 3.62 -7.08 -0.16
CA ILE A 125 4.48 -6.22 -0.97
C ILE A 125 3.56 -5.44 -1.91
N VAL A 126 3.74 -4.14 -1.93
CA VAL A 126 2.94 -3.22 -2.73
C VAL A 126 3.81 -2.57 -3.79
N SER A 127 3.41 -2.69 -5.05
CA SER A 127 4.08 -2.05 -6.18
C SER A 127 3.13 -1.06 -6.83
N ARG A 128 3.63 0.11 -7.20
CA ARG A 128 2.84 1.17 -7.82
C ARG A 128 3.52 1.69 -9.07
N SER A 129 2.71 2.06 -10.06
CA SER A 129 3.21 2.76 -11.23
C SER A 129 3.32 4.26 -10.97
N ASP A 130 3.84 4.62 -9.81
CA ASP A 130 4.02 5.98 -9.32
C ASP A 130 5.31 5.99 -8.52
N ALA A 131 6.22 6.89 -8.85
CA ALA A 131 7.51 6.93 -8.18
C ALA A 131 7.44 7.56 -6.79
N SER A 132 6.32 8.18 -6.44
CA SER A 132 6.11 8.71 -5.08
C SER A 132 5.76 7.57 -4.13
N GLU A 133 5.78 7.84 -2.84
CA GLU A 133 5.44 6.81 -1.85
C GLU A 133 3.94 6.63 -1.69
N TRP A 134 3.20 7.72 -1.52
CA TRP A 134 1.74 7.67 -1.34
C TRP A 134 1.02 8.96 -1.70
N GLN A 135 1.63 9.78 -2.50
CA GLN A 135 0.91 10.88 -3.10
C GLN A 135 -0.15 10.31 -4.05
N ASN A 136 -1.14 11.10 -4.39
CA ASN A 136 -2.20 10.71 -5.31
C ASN A 136 -3.12 9.61 -4.77
N ILE A 137 -3.25 9.51 -3.45
CA ILE A 137 -4.24 8.67 -2.80
C ILE A 137 -5.25 9.58 -2.11
N GLU A 138 -6.55 9.38 -2.36
CA GLU A 138 -7.59 10.23 -1.80
C GLU A 138 -8.60 9.39 -1.02
N PRO A 139 -9.13 9.90 0.10
CA PRO A 139 -10.18 9.20 0.84
C PRO A 139 -11.44 9.09 0.00
N TYR A 140 -12.19 8.04 0.20
CA TYR A 140 -13.47 7.81 -0.45
C TYR A 140 -14.54 7.65 0.61
N ASP A 141 -15.64 8.41 0.49
CA ASP A 141 -16.76 8.29 1.40
C ASP A 141 -17.75 7.25 0.86
N ARG A 142 -17.65 6.02 1.37
CA ARG A 142 -18.49 4.92 0.90
C ARG A 142 -19.95 5.06 1.32
N ASP A 143 -20.24 5.97 2.23
CA ASP A 143 -21.59 6.17 2.75
C ASP A 143 -22.30 7.35 2.09
N SER A 144 -21.66 8.02 1.14
CA SER A 144 -22.20 9.24 0.55
C SER A 144 -23.24 8.98 -0.53
N ASP A 145 -23.49 7.75 -0.92
CA ASP A 145 -24.48 7.43 -1.98
C ASP A 145 -25.86 7.16 -1.43
#